data_1402ce87f2176e898509f0cae75cfbca
#
_entry.id   1402ce87f2176e898509f0cae75cfbca
#
_cell.length_a   1.000
_cell.length_b   1.000
_cell.length_c   1.000
_cell.angle_alpha   90.00
_cell.angle_beta   90.00
_cell.angle_gamma   90.00
#
_symmetry.space_group_name_H-M   'P 1'
#
loop_
_entity.id
_entity.type
_entity.pdbx_description
1 polymer ?
#
loop_
_entity_poly.entity_id
_entity_poly.type
_entity_poly.pdbx_seq_one_letter_code
_entity_poly.pdbx_strand_id
1 'polypeptide(L)'
;PEYSSGIELTDRPWTEVRGIGRSFGLNRNEKLEAYMTPEALVHFFAAAVAGGGGMILNVGPGADGQIPLLQQERLRQLGEWLDVNGEAIYGSRPWQKAGEEREVTLERIDPTIDFYWNRNGPGSPIREDDFTAEWRGYLEAPTTGDYTFSASADDGVRVRVNGRLVVDAWEDSGPTDSGAQEPDPGAASPTVQLVAGVRVPIRIAYREEKIMASVRLEWSGPGLEIGVIPQSSLFSSADRATGDGLAATYRSLQQYLAYTQKDGHLYAITFEWPDGELMLPIPEPPAGTRVTLLGHEGDLPWQYADGMVRVDLGSVPPSAIPGRWAWTVRLEGYAAGVEQSN
;
A
#
# COMPACT_ATOMS: atom_id res chain seq x y z
N PRO A 1 13.76 -11.57 3.59
CA PRO A 1 12.48 -11.56 4.30
C PRO A 1 11.38 -12.30 3.52
N GLU A 2 10.26 -12.60 4.18
CA GLU A 2 9.05 -13.15 3.55
C GLU A 2 7.93 -12.11 3.72
N TYR A 3 7.27 -11.74 2.61
CA TYR A 3 6.14 -10.81 2.60
C TYR A 3 6.43 -9.49 3.32
N SER A 4 7.61 -8.91 3.12
CA SER A 4 7.93 -7.60 3.65
C SER A 4 7.27 -6.50 2.80
N SER A 5 6.83 -5.45 3.43
CA SER A 5 6.41 -4.20 2.80
C SER A 5 7.44 -3.12 3.09
N GLY A 6 7.58 -2.19 2.17
CA GLY A 6 8.54 -1.10 2.26
C GLY A 6 9.94 -1.52 1.79
N ILE A 7 10.48 -0.74 0.86
CA ILE A 7 11.79 -1.01 0.27
C ILE A 7 12.72 0.10 0.70
N GLU A 8 13.50 -0.17 1.73
CA GLU A 8 14.57 0.70 2.16
C GLU A 8 15.89 0.28 1.51
N LEU A 9 16.74 1.26 1.20
CA LEU A 9 18.11 1.00 0.80
C LEU A 9 18.85 0.32 1.97
N THR A 10 19.45 -0.81 1.70
CA THR A 10 20.25 -1.54 2.69
C THR A 10 21.67 -1.75 2.21
N ASP A 11 22.62 -1.72 3.15
CA ASP A 11 24.05 -1.99 2.86
C ASP A 11 24.34 -3.48 2.62
N ARG A 12 23.34 -4.34 2.82
CA ARG A 12 23.49 -5.79 2.67
C ARG A 12 22.56 -6.31 1.58
N PRO A 13 23.05 -7.18 0.68
CA PRO A 13 22.18 -7.87 -0.25
C PRO A 13 21.10 -8.64 0.49
N TRP A 14 19.88 -8.55 0.02
CA TRP A 14 18.74 -9.25 0.57
C TRP A 14 17.89 -9.85 -0.55
N THR A 15 17.03 -10.76 -0.20
CA THR A 15 16.11 -11.38 -1.15
C THR A 15 14.74 -11.52 -0.50
N GLU A 16 13.75 -11.07 -1.19
CA GLU A 16 12.35 -11.31 -0.83
C GLU A 16 11.91 -12.65 -1.36
N VAL A 17 11.25 -13.44 -0.52
CA VAL A 17 10.65 -14.72 -0.91
C VAL A 17 9.14 -14.56 -0.93
N ARG A 18 8.54 -14.71 -2.10
CA ARG A 18 7.10 -14.47 -2.28
C ARG A 18 6.48 -15.47 -3.25
N GLY A 19 5.25 -15.92 -2.96
CA GLY A 19 4.45 -16.67 -3.92
C GLY A 19 3.80 -15.76 -4.97
N ILE A 20 3.53 -16.27 -6.15
CA ILE A 20 2.65 -15.59 -7.14
C ILE A 20 1.21 -15.51 -6.60
N GLY A 21 0.77 -16.57 -5.88
CA GLY A 21 -0.41 -16.56 -5.03
C GLY A 21 -0.03 -16.42 -3.57
N ARG A 22 -0.98 -16.56 -2.67
CA ARG A 22 -0.75 -16.50 -1.22
C ARG A 22 -0.22 -17.80 -0.64
N SER A 23 -0.44 -18.91 -1.33
CA SER A 23 0.04 -20.23 -0.93
C SER A 23 1.37 -20.54 -1.60
N PHE A 24 2.35 -21.05 -0.83
CA PHE A 24 3.62 -21.52 -1.39
C PHE A 24 3.47 -22.81 -2.20
N GLY A 25 2.46 -23.61 -1.95
CA GLY A 25 2.13 -24.81 -2.72
C GLY A 25 0.88 -24.62 -3.57
N LEU A 26 0.56 -25.64 -4.39
CA LEU A 26 -0.68 -25.64 -5.15
C LEU A 26 -1.89 -25.67 -4.20
N ASN A 27 -2.65 -24.59 -4.19
CA ASN A 27 -3.91 -24.48 -3.48
C ASN A 27 -5.06 -24.35 -4.48
N ARG A 28 -5.85 -25.43 -4.68
CA ARG A 28 -6.96 -25.45 -5.63
C ARG A 28 -8.15 -24.59 -5.19
N ASN A 29 -8.19 -24.18 -3.91
CA ASN A 29 -9.23 -23.30 -3.37
C ASN A 29 -8.81 -21.81 -3.41
N GLU A 30 -7.60 -21.52 -3.88
CA GLU A 30 -7.12 -20.15 -3.99
C GLU A 30 -7.86 -19.42 -5.10
N LYS A 31 -8.49 -18.30 -4.74
CA LYS A 31 -9.26 -17.47 -5.67
C LYS A 31 -8.35 -16.61 -6.52
N LEU A 32 -8.86 -16.11 -7.64
CA LEU A 32 -8.11 -15.26 -8.57
C LEU A 32 -7.54 -13.99 -7.89
N GLU A 33 -8.29 -13.40 -6.96
CA GLU A 33 -7.92 -12.20 -6.21
C GLU A 33 -6.74 -12.42 -5.25
N ALA A 34 -6.40 -13.68 -4.98
CA ALA A 34 -5.23 -14.03 -4.17
C ALA A 34 -3.92 -14.03 -4.97
N TYR A 35 -4.01 -13.97 -6.30
CA TYR A 35 -2.82 -13.94 -7.16
C TYR A 35 -2.41 -12.50 -7.46
N MET A 36 -1.10 -12.24 -7.42
CA MET A 36 -0.56 -10.96 -7.87
C MET A 36 -1.01 -10.66 -9.30
N THR A 37 -1.44 -9.42 -9.54
CA THR A 37 -1.63 -8.94 -10.91
C THR A 37 -0.27 -8.81 -11.60
N PRO A 38 -0.19 -8.81 -12.93
CA PRO A 38 1.08 -8.59 -13.63
C PRO A 38 1.70 -7.23 -13.25
N GLU A 39 0.89 -6.22 -13.07
CA GLU A 39 1.29 -4.89 -12.63
C GLU A 39 1.92 -4.92 -11.24
N ALA A 40 1.23 -5.51 -10.24
CA ALA A 40 1.75 -5.64 -8.88
C ALA A 40 3.06 -6.43 -8.84
N LEU A 41 3.18 -7.49 -9.66
CA LEU A 41 4.41 -8.29 -9.75
C LEU A 41 5.58 -7.49 -10.32
N VAL A 42 5.36 -6.72 -11.40
CA VAL A 42 6.39 -5.87 -12.03
C VAL A 42 6.82 -4.76 -11.08
N HIS A 43 5.87 -4.04 -10.47
CA HIS A 43 6.16 -2.95 -9.52
C HIS A 43 6.97 -3.45 -8.34
N PHE A 44 6.51 -4.54 -7.73
CA PHE A 44 7.21 -5.16 -6.60
C PHE A 44 8.64 -5.58 -6.96
N PHE A 45 8.83 -6.23 -8.12
CA PHE A 45 10.15 -6.67 -8.56
C PHE A 45 11.09 -5.49 -8.85
N ALA A 46 10.62 -4.48 -9.57
CA ALA A 46 11.40 -3.27 -9.86
C ALA A 46 11.81 -2.53 -8.58
N ALA A 47 10.88 -2.39 -7.65
CA ALA A 47 11.12 -1.77 -6.35
C ALA A 47 12.13 -2.58 -5.51
N ALA A 48 12.03 -3.90 -5.48
CA ALA A 48 12.99 -4.76 -4.77
C ALA A 48 14.43 -4.59 -5.31
N VAL A 49 14.60 -4.55 -6.63
CA VAL A 49 15.91 -4.33 -7.25
C VAL A 49 16.43 -2.93 -6.95
N ALA A 50 15.59 -1.90 -7.02
CA ALA A 50 15.95 -0.52 -6.67
C ALA A 50 16.38 -0.38 -5.20
N GLY A 51 15.78 -1.15 -4.29
CA GLY A 51 16.18 -1.23 -2.88
C GLY A 51 17.44 -2.07 -2.60
N GLY A 52 18.10 -2.61 -3.64
CA GLY A 52 19.31 -3.44 -3.49
C GLY A 52 19.01 -4.90 -3.20
N GLY A 53 17.77 -5.31 -3.35
CA GLY A 53 17.33 -6.68 -3.15
C GLY A 53 17.18 -7.49 -4.43
N GLY A 54 16.73 -8.71 -4.25
CA GLY A 54 16.29 -9.62 -5.30
C GLY A 54 14.97 -10.27 -4.91
N MET A 55 14.44 -11.08 -5.81
CA MET A 55 13.18 -11.79 -5.59
C MET A 55 13.34 -13.29 -5.87
N ILE A 56 12.90 -14.13 -4.94
CA ILE A 56 12.61 -15.54 -5.19
C ILE A 56 11.10 -15.66 -5.34
N LEU A 57 10.67 -15.82 -6.59
CA LEU A 57 9.25 -15.97 -6.90
C LEU A 57 8.87 -17.44 -6.92
N ASN A 58 8.08 -17.84 -5.91
CA ASN A 58 7.68 -19.22 -5.75
C ASN A 58 6.47 -19.57 -6.62
N VAL A 59 6.48 -20.78 -7.16
CA VAL A 59 5.38 -21.40 -7.90
C VAL A 59 4.96 -22.71 -7.25
N GLY A 60 3.69 -23.08 -7.38
CA GLY A 60 3.13 -24.31 -6.80
C GLY A 60 2.79 -25.33 -7.87
N PRO A 61 3.72 -26.22 -8.29
CA PRO A 61 3.43 -27.25 -9.29
C PRO A 61 2.35 -28.24 -8.83
N GLY A 62 1.58 -28.77 -9.78
CA GLY A 62 0.69 -29.89 -9.54
C GLY A 62 1.44 -31.21 -9.30
N ALA A 63 0.70 -32.26 -8.94
CA ALA A 63 1.26 -33.59 -8.77
C ALA A 63 1.86 -34.18 -10.06
N ASP A 64 1.47 -33.66 -11.21
CA ASP A 64 2.00 -33.97 -12.54
C ASP A 64 3.26 -33.17 -12.89
N GLY A 65 3.73 -32.32 -11.99
CA GLY A 65 4.88 -31.44 -12.19
C GLY A 65 4.58 -30.16 -12.99
N GLN A 66 3.33 -29.94 -13.43
CA GLN A 66 2.98 -28.77 -14.21
C GLN A 66 2.74 -27.55 -13.33
N ILE A 67 3.31 -26.42 -13.71
CA ILE A 67 3.00 -25.11 -13.09
C ILE A 67 1.59 -24.70 -13.55
N PRO A 68 0.70 -24.24 -12.63
CA PRO A 68 -0.63 -23.77 -13.00
C PRO A 68 -0.62 -22.67 -14.06
N LEU A 69 -1.56 -22.70 -15.01
CA LEU A 69 -1.60 -21.78 -16.15
C LEU A 69 -1.52 -20.30 -15.75
N LEU A 70 -2.21 -19.92 -14.68
CA LEU A 70 -2.18 -18.52 -14.21
C LEU A 70 -0.78 -18.12 -13.73
N GLN A 71 -0.06 -19.00 -13.05
CA GLN A 71 1.32 -18.74 -12.61
C GLN A 71 2.28 -18.72 -13.82
N GLN A 72 2.11 -19.61 -14.78
CA GLN A 72 2.87 -19.55 -16.05
C GLN A 72 2.65 -18.22 -16.77
N GLU A 73 1.40 -17.74 -16.83
CA GLU A 73 1.06 -16.46 -17.44
C GLU A 73 1.73 -15.28 -16.74
N ARG A 74 1.77 -15.25 -15.41
CA ARG A 74 2.47 -14.22 -14.63
C ARG A 74 3.97 -14.20 -14.89
N LEU A 75 4.60 -15.37 -14.97
CA LEU A 75 6.03 -15.51 -15.32
C LEU A 75 6.31 -14.99 -16.74
N ARG A 76 5.45 -15.33 -17.70
CA ARG A 76 5.56 -14.86 -19.08
C ARG A 76 5.42 -13.34 -19.18
N GLN A 77 4.46 -12.76 -18.48
CA GLN A 77 4.22 -11.32 -18.43
C GLN A 77 5.39 -10.56 -17.79
N LEU A 78 6.00 -11.10 -16.73
CA LEU A 78 7.22 -10.54 -16.17
C LEU A 78 8.38 -10.62 -17.18
N GLY A 79 8.50 -11.74 -17.91
CA GLY A 79 9.50 -11.91 -18.98
C GLY A 79 9.33 -10.87 -20.09
N GLU A 80 8.11 -10.65 -20.58
CA GLU A 80 7.80 -9.63 -21.59
C GLU A 80 8.20 -8.21 -21.15
N TRP A 81 7.96 -7.89 -19.87
CA TRP A 81 8.40 -6.61 -19.32
C TRP A 81 9.93 -6.51 -19.27
N LEU A 82 10.61 -7.59 -18.90
CA LEU A 82 12.07 -7.66 -18.84
C LEU A 82 12.73 -7.60 -20.22
N ASP A 83 12.07 -8.08 -21.27
CA ASP A 83 12.57 -7.96 -22.65
C ASP A 83 12.75 -6.49 -23.08
N VAL A 84 11.93 -5.58 -22.51
CA VAL A 84 12.02 -4.13 -22.77
C VAL A 84 12.89 -3.44 -21.72
N ASN A 85 12.69 -3.75 -20.44
CA ASN A 85 13.24 -2.97 -19.32
C ASN A 85 14.44 -3.64 -18.62
N GLY A 86 14.86 -4.81 -19.09
CA GLY A 86 15.92 -5.62 -18.45
C GLY A 86 17.27 -4.93 -18.34
N GLU A 87 17.56 -3.92 -19.15
CA GLU A 87 18.78 -3.10 -19.07
C GLU A 87 18.87 -2.40 -17.70
N ALA A 88 17.73 -1.91 -17.18
CA ALA A 88 17.64 -1.26 -15.87
C ALA A 88 17.69 -2.24 -14.69
N ILE A 89 17.57 -3.55 -14.95
CA ILE A 89 17.45 -4.59 -13.94
C ILE A 89 18.72 -5.45 -13.86
N TYR A 90 19.14 -6.02 -15.01
CA TYR A 90 20.25 -6.97 -15.03
C TYR A 90 21.60 -6.29 -14.82
N GLY A 91 22.28 -6.66 -13.72
CA GLY A 91 23.58 -6.10 -13.35
C GLY A 91 23.54 -4.65 -12.90
N SER A 92 22.35 -4.11 -12.63
CA SER A 92 22.17 -2.80 -12.02
C SER A 92 22.44 -2.84 -10.51
N ARG A 93 22.53 -1.68 -9.92
CA ARG A 93 22.67 -1.44 -8.49
C ARG A 93 21.67 -0.37 -8.04
N PRO A 94 21.34 -0.30 -6.74
CA PRO A 94 20.62 0.84 -6.20
C PRO A 94 21.32 2.16 -6.56
N TRP A 95 20.52 3.18 -6.75
CA TRP A 95 21.02 4.54 -6.78
C TRP A 95 21.06 5.12 -5.36
N GLN A 96 21.28 6.44 -5.19
CA GLN A 96 21.32 7.12 -3.88
C GLN A 96 20.02 7.00 -3.08
N LYS A 97 18.89 6.77 -3.75
CA LYS A 97 17.57 6.47 -3.18
C LYS A 97 16.89 5.39 -4.01
N ALA A 98 16.06 4.58 -3.38
CA ALA A 98 15.37 3.49 -4.03
C ALA A 98 14.25 3.97 -4.98
N GLY A 99 13.63 5.11 -4.68
CA GLY A 99 12.51 5.63 -5.48
C GLY A 99 11.82 6.81 -4.83
N GLU A 100 10.61 7.09 -5.30
CA GLU A 100 9.73 8.12 -4.76
C GLU A 100 8.40 7.52 -4.36
N GLU A 101 7.86 8.01 -3.25
CA GLU A 101 6.54 7.64 -2.76
C GLU A 101 5.62 8.88 -2.72
N ARG A 102 4.32 8.62 -2.84
CA ARG A 102 3.28 9.63 -2.64
C ARG A 102 2.20 9.08 -1.74
N GLU A 103 1.53 9.96 -1.01
CA GLU A 103 0.33 9.58 -0.26
C GLU A 103 -0.81 9.27 -1.23
N VAL A 104 -1.48 8.15 -1.00
CA VAL A 104 -2.71 7.77 -1.68
C VAL A 104 -3.83 7.64 -0.65
N THR A 105 -5.04 7.99 -1.07
CA THR A 105 -6.21 8.03 -0.20
C THR A 105 -7.36 7.25 -0.82
N LEU A 106 -8.08 6.49 0.01
CA LEU A 106 -9.36 5.86 -0.33
C LEU A 106 -10.43 6.37 0.62
N GLU A 107 -11.50 6.93 0.08
CA GLU A 107 -12.65 7.40 0.85
C GLU A 107 -13.88 6.57 0.52
N ARG A 108 -14.62 6.17 1.56
CA ARG A 108 -15.88 5.45 1.41
C ARG A 108 -16.72 5.56 2.68
N ILE A 109 -17.93 5.01 2.68
CA ILE A 109 -18.73 4.80 3.88
C ILE A 109 -18.61 3.33 4.27
N ASP A 110 -18.21 3.07 5.52
CA ASP A 110 -18.18 1.74 6.08
C ASP A 110 -19.38 1.53 7.00
N PRO A 111 -20.18 0.48 6.76
CA PRO A 111 -21.43 0.28 7.48
C PRO A 111 -21.24 -0.05 8.95
N THR A 112 -20.15 -0.75 9.28
CA THR A 112 -19.76 -1.15 10.64
C THR A 112 -18.23 -1.16 10.75
N ILE A 113 -17.70 -1.18 11.96
CA ILE A 113 -16.26 -1.37 12.20
C ILE A 113 -16.05 -2.79 12.69
N ASP A 114 -15.99 -3.72 11.76
CA ASP A 114 -15.76 -5.17 11.99
C ASP A 114 -15.02 -5.71 10.75
N PHE A 115 -13.72 -5.44 10.68
CA PHE A 115 -12.88 -5.79 9.55
C PHE A 115 -11.84 -6.82 9.94
N TYR A 116 -11.71 -7.82 9.10
CA TYR A 116 -10.62 -8.78 9.12
C TYR A 116 -10.05 -8.85 7.72
N TRP A 117 -9.16 -7.91 7.40
CA TRP A 117 -8.52 -7.85 6.08
C TRP A 117 -7.47 -8.94 5.90
N ASN A 118 -6.92 -9.45 7.02
CA ASN A 118 -5.81 -10.39 6.97
C ASN A 118 -4.63 -9.72 6.23
N ARG A 119 -4.15 -10.33 5.17
CA ARG A 119 -3.06 -9.82 4.32
C ARG A 119 -3.58 -9.09 3.08
N ASN A 120 -4.80 -8.52 3.08
CA ASN A 120 -5.40 -7.92 1.88
C ASN A 120 -5.50 -6.39 1.91
N GLY A 121 -5.43 -5.80 3.10
CA GLY A 121 -5.72 -4.39 3.27
C GLY A 121 -7.15 -3.98 2.87
N PRO A 122 -7.45 -2.67 2.92
CA PRO A 122 -8.79 -2.14 2.65
C PRO A 122 -9.19 -2.09 1.17
N GLY A 123 -8.26 -2.34 0.25
CA GLY A 123 -8.45 -2.31 -1.20
C GLY A 123 -7.67 -1.19 -1.90
N SER A 124 -7.47 -1.34 -3.22
CA SER A 124 -6.75 -0.35 -4.04
C SER A 124 -7.37 1.06 -3.91
N PRO A 125 -6.53 2.12 -3.85
CA PRO A 125 -5.08 2.15 -4.03
C PRO A 125 -4.26 1.93 -2.75
N ILE A 126 -4.91 1.58 -1.63
CA ILE A 126 -4.24 1.43 -0.33
C ILE A 126 -3.45 0.11 -0.30
N ARG A 127 -2.24 0.16 0.26
CA ARG A 127 -1.37 -1.00 0.46
C ARG A 127 -2.02 -2.04 1.39
N GLU A 128 -1.51 -3.27 1.34
CA GLU A 128 -1.92 -4.35 2.25
C GLU A 128 -1.42 -4.09 3.67
N ASP A 129 -0.22 -3.51 3.80
CA ASP A 129 0.46 -3.13 5.05
C ASP A 129 0.81 -1.63 5.05
N ASP A 130 1.29 -1.10 6.18
CA ASP A 130 1.70 0.31 6.36
C ASP A 130 0.60 1.29 5.94
N PHE A 131 -0.59 1.13 6.47
CA PHE A 131 -1.68 2.06 6.20
C PHE A 131 -2.37 2.55 7.48
N THR A 132 -3.07 3.65 7.35
CA THR A 132 -3.92 4.20 8.40
C THR A 132 -5.35 4.29 7.93
N ALA A 133 -6.29 4.18 8.87
CA ALA A 133 -7.70 4.46 8.62
C ALA A 133 -8.27 5.40 9.68
N GLU A 134 -9.14 6.28 9.24
CA GLU A 134 -9.91 7.12 10.14
C GLU A 134 -11.38 7.04 9.78
N TRP A 135 -12.22 6.71 10.76
CA TRP A 135 -13.66 6.78 10.63
C TRP A 135 -14.21 7.95 11.44
N ARG A 136 -15.08 8.73 10.82
CA ARG A 136 -15.74 9.88 11.41
C ARG A 136 -17.22 9.86 11.12
N GLY A 137 -18.00 10.33 12.09
CA GLY A 137 -19.44 10.46 11.94
C GLY A 137 -20.12 10.64 13.29
N TYR A 138 -21.30 10.06 13.40
CA TYR A 138 -22.13 10.17 14.59
C TYR A 138 -22.62 8.80 15.04
N LEU A 139 -22.77 8.68 16.35
CA LEU A 139 -23.32 7.53 17.04
C LEU A 139 -24.65 7.92 17.68
N GLU A 140 -25.66 7.09 17.53
CA GLU A 140 -26.96 7.23 18.17
C GLU A 140 -27.27 5.98 19.01
N ALA A 141 -27.53 6.18 20.29
CA ALA A 141 -27.87 5.11 21.20
C ALA A 141 -29.38 4.79 21.13
N PRO A 142 -29.79 3.51 21.12
CA PRO A 142 -31.20 3.14 21.10
C PRO A 142 -31.88 3.36 22.48
N THR A 143 -31.12 3.39 23.56
CA THR A 143 -31.64 3.54 24.92
C THR A 143 -30.77 4.53 25.69
N THR A 144 -31.39 5.35 26.56
CA THR A 144 -30.66 6.27 27.42
C THR A 144 -29.96 5.52 28.55
N GLY A 145 -28.67 5.82 28.77
CA GLY A 145 -27.90 5.28 29.90
C GLY A 145 -26.41 5.24 29.62
N ASP A 146 -25.73 4.45 30.43
CA ASP A 146 -24.29 4.31 30.42
C ASP A 146 -23.85 3.24 29.42
N TYR A 147 -22.94 3.61 28.51
CA TYR A 147 -22.36 2.74 27.49
C TYR A 147 -20.86 2.56 27.71
N THR A 148 -20.39 1.35 27.52
CA THR A 148 -18.97 1.02 27.47
C THR A 148 -18.57 0.62 26.06
N PHE A 149 -17.33 0.93 25.70
CA PHE A 149 -16.78 0.65 24.38
C PHE A 149 -15.52 -0.21 24.51
N SER A 150 -15.39 -1.17 23.64
CA SER A 150 -14.17 -1.97 23.49
C SER A 150 -13.80 -2.05 22.02
N ALA A 151 -12.50 -2.13 21.75
CA ALA A 151 -12.03 -2.42 20.40
C ALA A 151 -10.86 -3.39 20.47
N SER A 152 -10.81 -4.29 19.48
CA SER A 152 -9.64 -5.12 19.17
C SER A 152 -9.10 -4.71 17.82
N ALA A 153 -7.79 -4.66 17.69
CA ALA A 153 -7.11 -4.31 16.45
C ALA A 153 -5.76 -5.01 16.37
N ASP A 154 -5.33 -5.21 15.17
CA ASP A 154 -3.98 -5.54 14.77
C ASP A 154 -3.58 -4.45 13.75
N ASP A 155 -2.79 -3.44 14.03
CA ASP A 155 -1.98 -3.15 15.24
C ASP A 155 -2.67 -2.21 16.24
N GLY A 156 -2.87 -0.94 15.90
CA GLY A 156 -3.29 0.09 16.84
C GLY A 156 -4.66 0.71 16.58
N VAL A 157 -5.45 0.93 17.63
CA VAL A 157 -6.75 1.58 17.54
C VAL A 157 -6.97 2.59 18.66
N ARG A 158 -7.65 3.69 18.32
CA ARG A 158 -8.04 4.72 19.26
C ARG A 158 -9.46 5.18 18.97
N VAL A 159 -10.32 5.21 20.00
CA VAL A 159 -11.75 5.57 19.84
C VAL A 159 -12.10 6.75 20.73
N ARG A 160 -12.77 7.74 20.14
CA ARG A 160 -13.35 8.89 20.84
C ARG A 160 -14.85 8.96 20.59
N VAL A 161 -15.62 9.09 21.66
CA VAL A 161 -17.07 9.29 21.62
C VAL A 161 -17.39 10.57 22.35
N ASN A 162 -18.12 11.49 21.73
CA ASN A 162 -18.43 12.82 22.24
C ASN A 162 -17.18 13.57 22.76
N GLY A 163 -16.07 13.48 22.01
CA GLY A 163 -14.79 14.08 22.38
C GLY A 163 -13.98 13.32 23.45
N ARG A 164 -14.60 12.41 24.19
CA ARG A 164 -13.94 11.62 25.24
C ARG A 164 -13.22 10.41 24.64
N LEU A 165 -11.98 10.17 25.04
CA LEU A 165 -11.23 8.96 24.70
C LEU A 165 -11.82 7.78 25.48
N VAL A 166 -12.32 6.77 24.77
CA VAL A 166 -12.98 5.58 25.35
C VAL A 166 -12.19 4.30 25.13
N VAL A 167 -11.36 4.26 24.08
CA VAL A 167 -10.37 3.20 23.83
C VAL A 167 -9.06 3.86 23.44
N ASP A 168 -7.95 3.44 24.05
CA ASP A 168 -6.60 3.81 23.67
C ASP A 168 -5.72 2.56 23.69
N ALA A 169 -5.65 1.89 22.54
CA ALA A 169 -4.78 0.76 22.25
C ALA A 169 -3.87 1.11 21.06
N TRP A 170 -3.23 2.28 21.13
CA TRP A 170 -2.41 2.81 20.03
C TRP A 170 -0.96 2.36 20.09
N GLU A 171 -0.41 2.22 21.27
CA GLU A 171 0.97 1.76 21.45
C GLU A 171 0.98 0.25 21.66
N ASP A 172 1.80 -0.37 20.88
CA ASP A 172 2.09 -1.76 20.74
C ASP A 172 1.70 -2.70 21.87
N SER A 173 0.90 -3.60 21.47
CA SER A 173 1.10 -4.99 21.81
C SER A 173 1.86 -5.59 20.63
N GLY A 174 3.17 -5.75 20.76
CA GLY A 174 3.98 -6.34 19.70
C GLY A 174 3.39 -7.65 19.16
N PRO A 175 3.86 -8.18 18.04
CA PRO A 175 3.26 -9.32 17.36
C PRO A 175 3.08 -10.48 18.34
N THR A 176 1.88 -10.67 18.80
CA THR A 176 1.50 -11.91 19.45
C THR A 176 1.14 -12.87 18.33
N ASP A 177 1.85 -14.00 18.27
CA ASP A 177 1.60 -15.15 17.36
C ASP A 177 0.15 -15.70 17.48
N SER A 178 -0.72 -15.00 18.14
CA SER A 178 -2.07 -15.45 18.50
C SER A 178 -3.12 -14.35 18.42
N GLY A 179 -3.25 -13.64 17.30
CA GLY A 179 -4.43 -12.82 16.99
C GLY A 179 -5.03 -12.02 18.15
N ALA A 180 -5.47 -10.78 17.88
CA ALA A 180 -6.25 -9.89 18.72
C ALA A 180 -5.94 -9.95 20.24
N GLN A 181 -5.25 -8.93 20.74
CA GLN A 181 -5.09 -8.78 22.19
C GLN A 181 -6.46 -8.61 22.83
N GLU A 182 -6.84 -9.53 23.71
CA GLU A 182 -7.96 -9.29 24.60
C GLU A 182 -7.65 -8.05 25.45
N PRO A 183 -8.62 -7.12 25.60
CA PRO A 183 -8.43 -5.94 26.44
C PRO A 183 -8.05 -6.41 27.85
N ASP A 184 -7.09 -5.73 28.48
CA ASP A 184 -6.71 -5.97 29.88
C ASP A 184 -8.00 -5.95 30.72
N PRO A 185 -8.42 -7.08 31.33
CA PRO A 185 -9.65 -7.14 32.08
C PRO A 185 -9.64 -6.28 33.37
N GLY A 186 -8.52 -5.62 33.67
CA GLY A 186 -8.35 -4.70 34.81
C GLY A 186 -8.48 -3.22 34.46
N ALA A 187 -8.39 -2.81 33.18
CA ALA A 187 -8.59 -1.43 32.76
C ALA A 187 -10.10 -1.14 32.58
N ALA A 188 -10.72 -0.50 33.54
CA ALA A 188 -12.12 -0.07 33.43
C ALA A 188 -12.29 0.84 32.19
N SER A 189 -12.92 0.33 31.15
CA SER A 189 -13.27 1.14 29.96
C SER A 189 -14.13 2.33 30.42
N PRO A 190 -13.76 3.57 30.04
CA PRO A 190 -14.52 4.74 30.51
C PRO A 190 -15.95 4.69 29.98
N THR A 191 -16.91 4.74 30.88
CA THR A 191 -18.33 4.79 30.57
C THR A 191 -18.72 6.15 30.00
N VAL A 192 -19.54 6.17 28.96
CA VAL A 192 -20.13 7.37 28.37
C VAL A 192 -21.63 7.34 28.52
N GLN A 193 -22.20 8.39 29.09
CA GLN A 193 -23.65 8.55 29.17
C GLN A 193 -24.17 9.02 27.79
N LEU A 194 -25.09 8.25 27.22
CA LEU A 194 -25.74 8.56 25.95
C LEU A 194 -27.25 8.69 26.18
N VAL A 195 -27.88 9.55 25.38
CA VAL A 195 -29.32 9.77 25.38
C VAL A 195 -29.92 9.17 24.13
N ALA A 196 -30.98 8.38 24.28
CA ALA A 196 -31.68 7.75 23.15
C ALA A 196 -32.09 8.77 22.08
N GLY A 197 -31.80 8.47 20.82
CA GLY A 197 -32.12 9.34 19.69
C GLY A 197 -31.28 10.61 19.58
N VAL A 198 -30.27 10.80 20.45
CA VAL A 198 -29.34 11.93 20.37
C VAL A 198 -28.03 11.49 19.75
N ARG A 199 -27.66 12.10 18.65
CA ARG A 199 -26.40 11.83 17.94
C ARG A 199 -25.25 12.54 18.60
N VAL A 200 -24.20 11.77 18.89
CA VAL A 200 -22.93 12.28 19.39
C VAL A 200 -21.81 11.99 18.41
N PRO A 201 -20.82 12.87 18.25
CA PRO A 201 -19.70 12.61 17.35
C PRO A 201 -18.88 11.40 17.80
N ILE A 202 -18.51 10.55 16.86
CA ILE A 202 -17.59 9.43 17.04
C ILE A 202 -16.41 9.57 16.06
N ARG A 203 -15.20 9.25 16.55
CA ARG A 203 -13.98 9.20 15.76
C ARG A 203 -13.18 7.96 16.15
N ILE A 204 -12.80 7.19 15.16
CA ILE A 204 -11.95 6.02 15.30
C ILE A 204 -10.70 6.25 14.45
N ALA A 205 -9.52 6.08 15.03
CA ALA A 205 -8.25 6.05 14.32
C ALA A 205 -7.66 4.65 14.43
N TYR A 206 -7.13 4.16 13.33
CA TYR A 206 -6.52 2.84 13.21
C TYR A 206 -5.20 2.95 12.46
N ARG A 207 -4.24 2.10 12.82
CA ARG A 207 -2.99 1.90 12.08
C ARG A 207 -2.71 0.43 11.90
N GLU A 208 -2.20 0.10 10.75
CA GLU A 208 -1.65 -1.20 10.37
C GLU A 208 -0.17 -1.01 10.03
N GLU A 209 0.69 -1.85 10.58
CA GLU A 209 2.11 -1.83 10.29
C GLU A 209 2.51 -3.01 9.39
N LYS A 210 2.22 -4.24 9.78
CA LYS A 210 2.69 -5.42 9.04
C LYS A 210 1.84 -6.66 9.26
N ILE A 211 1.70 -7.46 8.22
CA ILE A 211 1.26 -8.86 8.20
C ILE A 211 -0.26 -9.03 8.26
N MET A 212 -0.90 -8.70 9.35
CA MET A 212 -2.30 -9.02 9.61
C MET A 212 -3.06 -7.76 9.98
N ALA A 213 -4.03 -7.38 9.18
CA ALA A 213 -4.85 -6.20 9.41
C ALA A 213 -6.23 -6.59 9.92
N SER A 214 -6.60 -6.10 11.09
CA SER A 214 -7.95 -6.27 11.62
C SER A 214 -8.34 -5.14 12.57
N VAL A 215 -9.62 -4.79 12.59
CA VAL A 215 -10.17 -3.87 13.59
C VAL A 215 -11.63 -4.19 13.82
N ARG A 216 -12.02 -4.27 15.10
CA ARG A 216 -13.39 -4.52 15.52
C ARG A 216 -13.76 -3.59 16.68
N LEU A 217 -14.88 -2.88 16.54
CA LEU A 217 -15.41 -1.98 17.57
C LEU A 217 -16.73 -2.52 18.11
N GLU A 218 -16.78 -2.68 19.40
CA GLU A 218 -17.93 -3.19 20.13
C GLU A 218 -18.40 -2.20 21.20
N TRP A 219 -19.64 -2.32 21.57
CA TRP A 219 -20.23 -1.58 22.68
C TRP A 219 -21.15 -2.47 23.51
N SER A 220 -21.42 -2.02 24.73
CA SER A 220 -22.50 -2.55 25.58
C SER A 220 -23.20 -1.41 26.30
N GLY A 221 -24.45 -1.60 26.70
CA GLY A 221 -25.27 -0.57 27.35
C GLY A 221 -26.55 -1.13 27.90
N PRO A 222 -27.50 -0.28 28.36
CA PRO A 222 -28.74 -0.73 28.97
C PRO A 222 -29.56 -1.64 28.07
N GLY A 223 -29.68 -2.93 28.49
CA GLY A 223 -30.38 -3.95 27.72
C GLY A 223 -29.64 -4.45 26.45
N LEU A 224 -28.38 -4.08 26.27
CA LEU A 224 -27.51 -4.54 25.19
C LEU A 224 -26.35 -5.37 25.73
N GLU A 225 -26.26 -6.60 25.26
CA GLU A 225 -25.03 -7.39 25.45
C GLU A 225 -23.91 -6.81 24.59
N ILE A 226 -22.65 -7.14 24.94
CA ILE A 226 -21.49 -6.71 24.16
C ILE A 226 -21.60 -7.22 22.73
N GLY A 227 -21.37 -6.36 21.77
CA GLY A 227 -21.42 -6.69 20.34
C GLY A 227 -21.03 -5.52 19.45
N VAL A 228 -20.79 -5.83 18.17
CA VAL A 228 -20.45 -4.84 17.15
C VAL A 228 -21.53 -3.76 17.07
N ILE A 229 -21.11 -2.51 17.00
CA ILE A 229 -22.05 -1.39 16.82
C ILE A 229 -22.75 -1.55 15.46
N PRO A 230 -24.09 -1.71 15.45
CA PRO A 230 -24.81 -1.93 14.20
C PRO A 230 -24.84 -0.68 13.33
N GLN A 231 -24.91 -0.86 12.02
CA GLN A 231 -25.02 0.22 11.03
C GLN A 231 -26.14 1.21 11.38
N SER A 232 -27.26 0.72 11.88
CA SER A 232 -28.43 1.55 12.25
C SER A 232 -28.12 2.58 13.33
N SER A 233 -27.05 2.41 14.11
CA SER A 233 -26.58 3.32 15.15
C SER A 233 -25.42 4.23 14.70
N LEU A 234 -24.94 4.07 13.45
CA LEU A 234 -23.82 4.79 12.88
C LEU A 234 -24.28 5.68 11.71
N PHE A 235 -23.84 6.93 11.67
CA PHE A 235 -24.27 7.92 10.69
C PHE A 235 -23.04 8.66 10.14
N SER A 236 -22.88 8.70 8.80
CA SER A 236 -21.78 9.40 8.17
C SER A 236 -21.86 10.94 8.31
N SER A 237 -23.07 11.47 8.53
CA SER A 237 -23.32 12.89 8.83
C SER A 237 -24.54 13.06 9.72
N ALA A 238 -24.65 14.24 10.36
CA ALA A 238 -25.71 14.53 11.33
C ALA A 238 -27.12 14.57 10.75
N ASP A 239 -27.26 14.82 9.44
CA ASP A 239 -28.52 15.00 8.73
C ASP A 239 -29.06 13.71 8.06
N ARG A 240 -28.34 12.58 8.17
CA ARG A 240 -28.82 11.30 7.63
C ARG A 240 -30.12 10.85 8.29
N ALA A 241 -31.09 10.45 7.50
CA ALA A 241 -32.38 9.98 8.01
C ALA A 241 -32.28 8.60 8.68
N THR A 242 -31.41 7.73 8.17
CA THR A 242 -31.15 6.37 8.66
C THR A 242 -29.67 6.14 8.83
N GLY A 243 -29.29 5.22 9.71
CA GLY A 243 -27.89 4.80 9.87
C GLY A 243 -27.33 4.24 8.55
N ASP A 244 -26.27 4.86 8.08
CA ASP A 244 -25.57 4.49 6.83
C ASP A 244 -24.13 4.05 7.06
N GLY A 245 -23.63 4.15 8.30
CA GLY A 245 -22.25 3.85 8.68
C GLY A 245 -21.44 5.11 8.96
N LEU A 246 -20.12 4.97 8.95
CA LEU A 246 -19.18 6.07 9.19
C LEU A 246 -18.41 6.41 7.91
N ALA A 247 -18.12 7.69 7.71
CA ALA A 247 -17.21 8.15 6.68
C ALA A 247 -15.78 7.68 7.01
N ALA A 248 -15.19 6.89 6.13
CA ALA A 248 -13.86 6.31 6.26
C ALA A 248 -12.88 6.99 5.31
N THR A 249 -11.69 7.28 5.82
CA THR A 249 -10.56 7.74 5.01
C THR A 249 -9.37 6.85 5.33
N TYR A 250 -8.91 6.11 4.33
CA TYR A 250 -7.71 5.27 4.40
C TYR A 250 -6.56 5.99 3.72
N ARG A 251 -5.34 5.87 4.24
CA ARG A 251 -4.13 6.46 3.67
C ARG A 251 -2.97 5.49 3.74
N SER A 252 -2.16 5.48 2.69
CA SER A 252 -0.85 4.83 2.67
C SER A 252 0.10 5.58 1.75
N LEU A 253 1.40 5.28 1.86
CA LEU A 253 2.36 5.70 0.87
C LEU A 253 2.40 4.67 -0.27
N GLN A 254 2.42 5.12 -1.51
CA GLN A 254 2.58 4.28 -2.68
C GLN A 254 3.82 4.72 -3.46
N GLN A 255 4.73 3.79 -3.68
CA GLN A 255 5.86 4.04 -4.56
C GLN A 255 5.36 4.18 -6.00
N TYR A 256 5.79 5.25 -6.68
CA TYR A 256 5.42 5.51 -8.07
C TYR A 256 6.64 5.60 -8.99
N LEU A 257 7.85 5.70 -8.41
CA LEU A 257 9.13 5.67 -9.11
C LEU A 257 10.09 4.72 -8.39
N ALA A 258 10.93 4.02 -9.17
CA ALA A 258 12.06 3.26 -8.67
C ALA A 258 13.33 3.69 -9.43
N TYR A 259 14.48 3.70 -8.74
CA TYR A 259 15.75 4.12 -9.33
C TYR A 259 16.79 3.01 -9.27
N THR A 260 17.41 2.74 -10.40
CA THR A 260 18.59 1.89 -10.48
C THR A 260 19.71 2.59 -11.25
N GLN A 261 20.94 2.13 -11.08
CA GLN A 261 22.08 2.64 -11.85
C GLN A 261 22.93 1.50 -12.42
N LYS A 262 23.50 1.73 -13.59
CA LYS A 262 24.41 0.82 -14.25
C LYS A 262 25.27 1.57 -15.26
N ASP A 263 26.57 1.28 -15.30
CA ASP A 263 27.52 1.80 -16.28
C ASP A 263 27.52 3.35 -16.37
N GLY A 264 27.30 4.02 -15.23
CA GLY A 264 27.22 5.47 -15.15
C GLY A 264 25.89 6.08 -15.60
N HIS A 265 24.91 5.28 -15.96
CA HIS A 265 23.56 5.72 -16.31
C HIS A 265 22.62 5.62 -15.12
N LEU A 266 21.65 6.52 -15.04
CA LEU A 266 20.51 6.43 -14.13
C LEU A 266 19.29 5.91 -14.88
N TYR A 267 18.57 4.99 -14.28
CA TYR A 267 17.31 4.46 -14.77
C TYR A 267 16.20 4.85 -13.80
N ALA A 268 15.21 5.60 -14.27
CA ALA A 268 14.01 5.93 -13.55
C ALA A 268 12.85 5.08 -14.06
N ILE A 269 12.38 4.15 -13.26
CA ILE A 269 11.29 3.23 -13.58
C ILE A 269 10.01 3.83 -13.03
N THR A 270 9.13 4.31 -13.89
CA THR A 270 7.81 4.81 -13.49
C THR A 270 6.78 3.71 -13.50
N PHE A 271 5.97 3.64 -12.44
CA PHE A 271 4.91 2.64 -12.28
C PHE A 271 3.58 3.08 -12.88
N GLU A 272 3.51 4.33 -13.34
CA GLU A 272 2.37 4.88 -14.05
C GLU A 272 2.85 5.61 -15.28
N TRP A 273 2.09 5.51 -16.39
CA TRP A 273 2.33 6.37 -17.54
C TRP A 273 1.80 7.77 -17.22
N PRO A 274 2.66 8.80 -17.17
CA PRO A 274 2.22 10.13 -16.76
C PRO A 274 1.36 10.78 -17.85
N ASP A 275 0.49 11.69 -17.43
CA ASP A 275 -0.25 12.57 -18.35
C ASP A 275 0.66 13.73 -18.77
N GLY A 276 1.47 13.49 -19.80
CA GLY A 276 2.43 14.46 -20.36
C GLY A 276 3.85 14.29 -19.83
N GLU A 277 4.23 14.97 -18.76
CA GLU A 277 5.61 14.99 -18.25
C GLU A 277 5.83 14.02 -17.09
N LEU A 278 6.97 13.29 -17.14
CA LEU A 278 7.48 12.56 -16.00
C LEU A 278 8.35 13.48 -15.14
N MET A 279 7.96 13.67 -13.89
CA MET A 279 8.64 14.50 -12.92
C MET A 279 9.62 13.65 -12.11
N LEU A 280 10.93 13.95 -12.21
CA LEU A 280 11.97 13.27 -11.45
C LEU A 280 12.59 14.27 -10.46
N PRO A 281 12.35 14.14 -9.15
CA PRO A 281 12.96 15.00 -8.13
C PRO A 281 14.41 14.58 -7.85
N ILE A 282 15.25 14.81 -8.83
CA ILE A 282 16.68 14.51 -8.83
C ILE A 282 17.48 15.77 -9.17
N PRO A 283 18.76 15.88 -8.75
CA PRO A 283 19.63 17.00 -9.09
C PRO A 283 19.74 17.24 -10.60
N GLU A 284 20.17 18.45 -10.96
CA GLU A 284 20.34 18.84 -12.35
C GLU A 284 21.32 17.91 -13.11
N PRO A 285 20.90 17.35 -14.24
CA PRO A 285 21.78 16.52 -15.05
C PRO A 285 22.96 17.30 -15.61
N PRO A 286 24.12 16.65 -15.81
CA PRO A 286 25.24 17.26 -16.54
C PRO A 286 24.81 17.75 -17.92
N ALA A 287 25.45 18.83 -18.39
CA ALA A 287 25.18 19.36 -19.71
C ALA A 287 25.41 18.27 -20.80
N GLY A 288 24.44 18.11 -21.69
CA GLY A 288 24.50 17.11 -22.75
C GLY A 288 24.00 15.73 -22.37
N THR A 289 23.43 15.54 -21.15
CA THR A 289 22.75 14.31 -20.79
C THR A 289 21.65 14.00 -21.79
N ARG A 290 21.72 12.80 -22.40
CA ARG A 290 20.65 12.27 -23.24
C ARG A 290 19.65 11.52 -22.39
N VAL A 291 18.38 11.73 -22.68
CA VAL A 291 17.27 11.03 -22.02
C VAL A 291 16.53 10.20 -23.05
N THR A 292 16.39 8.91 -22.79
CA THR A 292 15.73 7.95 -23.68
C THR A 292 14.71 7.10 -22.90
N LEU A 293 13.72 6.55 -23.60
CA LEU A 293 12.79 5.58 -23.04
C LEU A 293 13.16 4.18 -23.55
N LEU A 294 13.35 3.23 -22.66
CA LEU A 294 13.68 1.86 -23.08
C LEU A 294 12.56 1.28 -23.95
N GLY A 295 12.94 0.67 -25.08
CA GLY A 295 11.99 0.14 -26.06
C GLY A 295 11.38 1.18 -27.01
N HIS A 296 11.77 2.44 -26.91
CA HIS A 296 11.39 3.51 -27.85
C HIS A 296 12.61 4.04 -28.58
N GLU A 297 12.45 4.38 -29.86
CA GLU A 297 13.53 4.98 -30.68
C GLU A 297 13.57 6.50 -30.50
N GLY A 298 14.80 7.02 -30.32
CA GLY A 298 15.05 8.47 -30.22
C GLY A 298 15.16 8.99 -28.78
N ASP A 299 15.58 10.25 -28.73
CA ASP A 299 15.76 10.99 -27.48
C ASP A 299 14.44 11.64 -27.06
N LEU A 300 14.20 11.70 -25.75
CA LEU A 300 13.06 12.41 -25.19
C LEU A 300 13.46 13.87 -24.88
N PRO A 301 12.60 14.85 -25.19
CA PRO A 301 12.76 16.21 -24.69
C PRO A 301 12.72 16.25 -23.16
N TRP A 302 13.60 17.03 -22.58
CA TRP A 302 13.61 17.21 -21.14
C TRP A 302 14.11 18.63 -20.77
N GLN A 303 13.77 19.06 -19.57
CA GLN A 303 14.25 20.30 -18.98
C GLN A 303 14.46 20.15 -17.48
N TYR A 304 15.33 20.97 -16.89
CA TYR A 304 15.48 21.08 -15.45
C TYR A 304 14.84 22.40 -14.98
N ALA A 305 13.86 22.29 -14.11
CA ALA A 305 13.14 23.43 -13.54
C ALA A 305 12.61 23.09 -12.14
N ASP A 306 12.61 24.06 -11.26
CA ASP A 306 12.07 23.94 -9.89
C ASP A 306 12.69 22.78 -9.08
N GLY A 307 13.98 22.47 -9.30
CA GLY A 307 14.67 21.37 -8.62
C GLY A 307 14.33 19.97 -9.13
N MET A 308 13.70 19.85 -10.30
CA MET A 308 13.26 18.59 -10.88
C MET A 308 13.64 18.48 -12.35
N VAL A 309 13.94 17.27 -12.79
CA VAL A 309 14.02 16.94 -14.21
C VAL A 309 12.61 16.60 -14.70
N ARG A 310 12.17 17.29 -15.74
CA ARG A 310 10.88 17.08 -16.40
C ARG A 310 11.14 16.44 -17.76
N VAL A 311 10.67 15.23 -17.95
CA VAL A 311 10.84 14.48 -19.20
C VAL A 311 9.50 14.44 -19.93
N ASP A 312 9.46 14.92 -21.16
CA ASP A 312 8.25 14.94 -21.99
C ASP A 312 7.93 13.53 -22.54
N LEU A 313 7.10 12.79 -21.83
CA LEU A 313 6.53 11.52 -22.30
C LEU A 313 5.26 11.72 -23.13
N GLY A 314 4.65 12.91 -23.10
CA GLY A 314 3.51 13.27 -23.95
C GLY A 314 3.88 13.33 -25.43
N SER A 315 5.17 13.51 -25.77
CA SER A 315 5.67 13.44 -27.15
C SER A 315 5.68 12.02 -27.74
N VAL A 316 5.60 10.97 -26.91
CA VAL A 316 5.53 9.58 -27.34
C VAL A 316 4.09 9.23 -27.74
N PRO A 317 3.80 8.93 -29.02
CA PRO A 317 2.43 8.61 -29.40
C PRO A 317 1.97 7.29 -28.75
N PRO A 318 0.68 7.13 -28.44
CA PRO A 318 0.16 5.95 -27.76
C PRO A 318 0.51 4.61 -28.42
N SER A 319 0.64 4.59 -29.72
CA SER A 319 1.03 3.39 -30.49
C SER A 319 2.51 3.02 -30.37
N ALA A 320 3.34 3.93 -29.86
CA ALA A 320 4.79 3.75 -29.69
C ALA A 320 5.20 3.60 -28.20
N ILE A 321 4.23 3.58 -27.30
CA ILE A 321 4.50 3.30 -25.87
C ILE A 321 4.98 1.86 -25.74
N PRO A 322 6.21 1.64 -25.24
CA PRO A 322 6.81 0.31 -25.18
C PRO A 322 6.28 -0.47 -23.96
N GLY A 323 5.79 -1.66 -24.17
CA GLY A 323 5.43 -2.56 -23.10
C GLY A 323 4.20 -2.11 -22.27
N ARG A 324 4.14 -2.62 -21.03
CA ARG A 324 3.01 -2.41 -20.08
C ARG A 324 3.53 -2.41 -18.65
N TRP A 325 2.71 -1.91 -17.72
CA TRP A 325 2.82 -1.96 -16.26
C TRP A 325 3.87 -1.05 -15.64
N ALA A 326 5.05 -0.89 -16.26
CA ALA A 326 6.07 0.08 -15.85
C ALA A 326 6.99 0.41 -17.00
N TRP A 327 7.52 1.63 -17.02
CA TRP A 327 8.33 2.16 -18.13
C TRP A 327 9.62 2.77 -17.59
N THR A 328 10.70 2.62 -18.30
CA THR A 328 12.01 3.05 -17.83
C THR A 328 12.59 4.16 -18.69
N VAL A 329 12.80 5.30 -18.06
CA VAL A 329 13.58 6.41 -18.63
C VAL A 329 15.03 6.24 -18.23
N ARG A 330 15.96 6.29 -19.21
CA ARG A 330 17.40 6.25 -18.99
C ARG A 330 17.99 7.66 -19.18
N LEU A 331 18.75 8.12 -18.18
CA LEU A 331 19.55 9.33 -18.23
C LEU A 331 21.03 8.93 -18.42
N GLU A 332 21.56 9.14 -19.62
CA GLU A 332 22.91 8.69 -19.98
C GLU A 332 24.00 9.52 -19.28
N GLY A 333 24.96 8.83 -18.64
CA GLY A 333 26.08 9.44 -17.94
C GLY A 333 25.74 10.17 -16.64
N TYR A 334 24.49 10.20 -16.23
CA TYR A 334 24.02 10.95 -15.08
C TYR A 334 24.65 10.47 -13.74
N ALA A 335 24.67 9.16 -13.51
CA ALA A 335 25.16 8.61 -12.24
C ALA A 335 26.67 8.83 -12.05
N ALA A 336 27.45 8.80 -13.14
CA ALA A 336 28.89 9.06 -13.10
C ALA A 336 29.22 10.54 -12.77
N GLY A 337 28.35 11.46 -13.14
CA GLY A 337 28.53 12.89 -12.88
C GLY A 337 28.26 13.27 -11.42
N VAL A 338 27.35 12.58 -10.76
CA VAL A 338 26.96 12.86 -9.37
C VAL A 338 27.96 12.29 -8.37
N GLU A 339 28.59 11.15 -8.66
CA GLU A 339 29.65 10.57 -7.80
C GLU A 339 30.92 11.43 -7.76
N GLN A 340 31.18 12.29 -8.76
CA GLN A 340 32.31 13.21 -8.80
C GLN A 340 32.07 14.54 -8.06
N SER A 341 30.83 14.82 -7.66
CA SER A 341 30.43 16.10 -7.04
C SER A 341 30.28 16.02 -5.51
N ASN A 342 30.47 14.86 -4.89
CA ASN A 342 30.50 14.60 -3.45
C ASN A 342 31.93 14.22 -3.02
#